data_cb0d25bbe1a45172e89e4465924520ee
#
_entry.id   cb0d25bbe1a45172e89e4465924520ee
#
_cell.length_a   1.000
_cell.length_b   1.000
_cell.length_c   1.000
_cell.angle_alpha   90.00
_cell.angle_beta   90.00
_cell.angle_gamma   90.00
#
_symmetry.space_group_name_H-M   'P 1'
#
loop_
_entity.id
_entity.type
_entity.pdbx_description
1 polymer ?
#
loop_
_entity_poly.entity_id
_entity_poly.type
_entity_poly.pdbx_seq_one_letter_code
_entity_poly.pdbx_strand_id
1 'polypeptide(L)'
;MKECSKSIMRRLSDPNFTSRYFVGRGLDIGGKPDPLTLYNQLFCQMGEVRTWDREDGDAQFLASVKDCEFGFVHSSHCLEHLVDPLEGLRNWLRTVRPGGYLIVTVPDEDLYEQGVFPSTFNVDHKWTFTIFKTRSWSKRSLNVVDLIRELGESAEIVRLEQLSSTYRFDLPRYDQTLTPVGECGIEFVIRKRPEAEVAAGGRWLRPTEQPEREMRIHLNQYRNDLQKLKQSNEGMPPFTDDKPL
;
A
#
# COMPACT_ATOMS: atom_id res chain seq x y z
N MET A 1 -14.70 -12.57 -7.16
CA MET A 1 -13.34 -12.84 -7.67
C MET A 1 -12.44 -13.23 -6.51
N LYS A 2 -11.36 -13.95 -6.76
CA LYS A 2 -10.40 -14.35 -5.71
C LYS A 2 -9.10 -13.55 -5.90
N GLU A 3 -9.14 -12.28 -5.51
CA GLU A 3 -8.07 -11.34 -5.84
C GLU A 3 -6.91 -11.37 -4.83
N CYS A 4 -7.18 -11.65 -3.54
CA CYS A 4 -6.13 -11.82 -2.56
C CYS A 4 -5.19 -12.97 -2.93
N SER A 5 -5.72 -14.14 -3.29
CA SER A 5 -4.92 -15.32 -3.65
C SER A 5 -3.94 -15.06 -4.80
N LYS A 6 -4.29 -14.23 -5.78
CA LYS A 6 -3.43 -13.88 -6.90
C LYS A 6 -2.22 -13.05 -6.47
N SER A 7 -2.42 -12.13 -5.52
CA SER A 7 -1.38 -11.22 -5.07
C SER A 7 -0.41 -11.82 -4.05
N ILE A 8 -0.73 -12.96 -3.43
CA ILE A 8 0.02 -13.50 -2.28
C ILE A 8 1.48 -13.77 -2.61
N MET A 9 1.78 -14.46 -3.72
CA MET A 9 3.17 -14.79 -4.07
C MET A 9 3.99 -13.53 -4.34
N ARG A 10 3.43 -12.55 -5.04
CA ARG A 10 4.07 -11.26 -5.29
C ARG A 10 4.33 -10.51 -3.98
N ARG A 11 3.35 -10.44 -3.11
CA ARG A 11 3.46 -9.76 -1.81
C ARG A 11 4.44 -10.46 -0.86
N LEU A 12 4.52 -11.78 -0.86
CA LEU A 12 5.49 -12.53 -0.05
C LEU A 12 6.94 -12.32 -0.53
N SER A 13 7.15 -12.08 -1.83
CA SER A 13 8.49 -11.80 -2.36
C SER A 13 8.97 -10.36 -2.10
N ASP A 14 8.09 -9.47 -1.61
CA ASP A 14 8.44 -8.11 -1.26
C ASP A 14 8.52 -7.94 0.27
N PRO A 15 9.73 -7.67 0.83
CA PRO A 15 9.93 -7.51 2.27
C PRO A 15 9.05 -6.42 2.91
N ASN A 16 8.61 -5.42 2.15
CA ASN A 16 7.74 -4.37 2.69
C ASN A 16 6.39 -4.93 3.15
N PHE A 17 5.81 -5.90 2.42
CA PHE A 17 4.55 -6.51 2.85
C PHE A 17 4.72 -7.34 4.11
N THR A 18 5.83 -8.07 4.24
CA THR A 18 6.05 -8.96 5.38
C THR A 18 6.55 -8.24 6.64
N SER A 19 7.17 -7.05 6.49
CA SER A 19 7.82 -6.36 7.61
C SER A 19 7.26 -4.96 7.93
N ARG A 20 6.45 -4.37 7.05
CA ARG A 20 5.99 -2.97 7.21
C ARG A 20 4.51 -2.77 6.95
N TYR A 21 3.98 -3.27 5.80
CA TYR A 21 2.62 -2.93 5.38
C TYR A 21 1.58 -3.71 6.16
N PHE A 22 1.75 -5.03 6.30
CA PHE A 22 0.84 -5.89 7.04
C PHE A 22 1.33 -6.11 8.48
N VAL A 23 1.29 -5.04 9.29
CA VAL A 23 1.80 -5.10 10.68
C VAL A 23 0.70 -4.68 11.66
N GLY A 24 0.46 -5.55 12.65
CA GLY A 24 -0.53 -5.34 13.70
C GLY A 24 -1.96 -5.61 13.24
N ARG A 25 -2.93 -4.98 13.90
CA ARG A 25 -4.36 -5.17 13.61
C ARG A 25 -4.74 -4.54 12.29
N GLY A 26 -5.49 -5.28 11.47
CA GLY A 26 -5.89 -4.86 10.12
C GLY A 26 -7.39 -4.78 9.90
N LEU A 27 -7.79 -4.05 8.84
CA LEU A 27 -9.12 -4.04 8.26
C LEU A 27 -9.01 -4.43 6.79
N ASP A 28 -9.83 -5.38 6.34
CA ASP A 28 -9.89 -5.84 4.95
C ASP A 28 -11.26 -5.51 4.36
N ILE A 29 -11.31 -4.50 3.49
CA ILE A 29 -12.56 -3.92 2.96
C ILE A 29 -12.91 -4.55 1.62
N GLY A 30 -14.12 -5.12 1.52
CA GLY A 30 -14.58 -5.86 0.34
C GLY A 30 -13.87 -7.20 0.20
N GLY A 31 -13.43 -7.81 1.32
CA GLY A 31 -12.56 -8.99 1.29
C GLY A 31 -13.22 -10.27 0.80
N LYS A 32 -14.55 -10.39 0.84
CA LYS A 32 -15.23 -11.64 0.40
C LYS A 32 -15.27 -11.78 -1.13
N PRO A 33 -15.15 -13.01 -1.65
CA PRO A 33 -15.08 -14.31 -0.96
C PRO A 33 -13.64 -14.77 -0.66
N ASP A 34 -12.61 -13.94 -0.80
CA ASP A 34 -11.19 -14.28 -0.67
C ASP A 34 -10.49 -13.31 0.31
N PRO A 35 -10.93 -13.28 1.60
CA PRO A 35 -10.44 -12.29 2.54
C PRO A 35 -8.97 -12.51 2.92
N LEU A 36 -8.29 -11.42 3.22
CA LEU A 36 -6.88 -11.42 3.65
C LEU A 36 -6.64 -12.30 4.88
N THR A 37 -7.65 -12.50 5.72
CA THR A 37 -7.60 -13.38 6.89
C THR A 37 -7.22 -14.83 6.57
N LEU A 38 -7.49 -15.32 5.36
CA LEU A 38 -7.09 -16.66 4.94
C LEU A 38 -5.58 -16.84 4.86
N TYR A 39 -4.82 -15.74 4.84
CA TYR A 39 -3.38 -15.72 4.61
C TYR A 39 -2.58 -15.22 5.82
N ASN A 40 -3.20 -15.09 7.00
CA ASN A 40 -2.55 -14.60 8.23
C ASN A 40 -1.24 -15.31 8.54
N GLN A 41 -1.19 -16.63 8.35
CA GLN A 41 0.00 -17.43 8.66
C GLN A 41 1.20 -17.13 7.75
N LEU A 42 0.96 -16.51 6.59
CA LEU A 42 2.01 -16.17 5.63
C LEU A 42 2.68 -14.81 5.94
N PHE A 43 2.03 -13.97 6.73
CA PHE A 43 2.52 -12.64 7.11
C PHE A 43 2.71 -12.55 8.62
N CYS A 44 3.90 -12.92 9.10
CA CYS A 44 4.19 -13.14 10.53
C CYS A 44 3.92 -11.95 11.45
N GLN A 45 3.88 -10.71 10.92
CA GLN A 45 3.59 -9.50 11.70
C GLN A 45 2.13 -9.05 11.61
N MET A 46 1.34 -9.74 10.79
CA MET A 46 -0.08 -9.47 10.66
C MET A 46 -0.80 -10.03 11.90
N GLY A 47 -1.49 -9.15 12.61
CA GLY A 47 -2.32 -9.50 13.76
C GLY A 47 -3.73 -9.92 13.35
N GLU A 48 -4.70 -9.64 14.21
CA GLU A 48 -6.11 -9.83 13.90
C GLU A 48 -6.52 -8.95 12.72
N VAL A 49 -7.17 -9.52 11.70
CA VAL A 49 -7.73 -8.79 10.56
C VAL A 49 -9.25 -8.91 10.59
N ARG A 50 -9.92 -7.77 10.67
CA ARG A 50 -11.37 -7.68 10.52
C ARG A 50 -11.70 -7.62 9.04
N THR A 51 -12.49 -8.55 8.53
CA THR A 51 -13.09 -8.45 7.19
C THR A 51 -14.33 -7.57 7.28
N TRP A 52 -14.42 -6.58 6.39
CA TRP A 52 -15.58 -5.70 6.20
C TRP A 52 -16.21 -5.99 4.86
N ASP A 53 -17.50 -6.29 4.85
CA ASP A 53 -18.25 -6.51 3.62
C ASP A 53 -19.67 -5.90 3.71
N ARG A 54 -20.52 -6.10 2.72
CA ARG A 54 -21.84 -5.48 2.58
C ARG A 54 -22.72 -5.61 3.83
N GLU A 55 -22.62 -6.71 4.55
CA GLU A 55 -23.36 -6.94 5.80
C GLU A 55 -22.88 -6.09 6.97
N ASP A 56 -21.64 -5.56 6.92
CA ASP A 56 -21.08 -4.68 7.97
C ASP A 56 -21.46 -3.21 7.75
N GLY A 57 -21.92 -2.86 6.54
CA GLY A 57 -22.34 -1.52 6.17
C GLY A 57 -21.64 -0.98 4.91
N ASP A 58 -21.90 0.30 4.61
CA ASP A 58 -21.34 0.96 3.43
C ASP A 58 -19.82 1.18 3.58
N ALA A 59 -19.08 0.57 2.66
CA ALA A 59 -17.62 0.68 2.62
C ALA A 59 -17.13 2.11 2.35
N GLN A 60 -17.92 2.97 1.70
CA GLN A 60 -17.57 4.37 1.46
C GLN A 60 -17.43 5.15 2.76
N PHE A 61 -18.27 4.90 3.76
CA PHE A 61 -18.32 5.68 4.99
C PHE A 61 -17.64 5.04 6.18
N LEU A 62 -17.64 3.69 6.28
CA LEU A 62 -17.13 2.96 7.46
C LEU A 62 -17.65 3.55 8.79
N ALA A 63 -18.95 3.87 8.85
CA ALA A 63 -19.55 4.70 9.90
C ALA A 63 -19.35 4.15 11.32
N SER A 64 -19.28 2.82 11.50
CA SER A 64 -19.08 2.18 12.79
C SER A 64 -17.60 1.91 13.14
N VAL A 65 -16.67 2.31 12.28
CA VAL A 65 -15.22 2.12 12.49
C VAL A 65 -14.61 3.38 13.07
N LYS A 66 -13.85 3.22 14.16
CA LYS A 66 -13.19 4.33 14.85
C LYS A 66 -12.00 4.86 14.07
N ASP A 67 -11.67 6.13 14.32
CA ASP A 67 -10.47 6.76 13.79
C ASP A 67 -9.21 6.10 14.37
N CYS A 68 -8.18 5.97 13.54
CA CYS A 68 -6.86 5.46 13.95
C CYS A 68 -6.91 4.07 14.63
N GLU A 69 -7.87 3.22 14.27
CA GLU A 69 -8.07 1.92 14.91
C GLU A 69 -7.07 0.87 14.43
N PHE A 70 -6.65 0.92 13.16
CA PHE A 70 -5.91 -0.16 12.51
C PHE A 70 -4.47 0.23 12.19
N GLY A 71 -3.55 -0.74 12.31
CA GLY A 71 -2.18 -0.63 11.85
C GLY A 71 -2.08 -0.59 10.34
N PHE A 72 -2.98 -1.31 9.67
CA PHE A 72 -3.16 -1.26 8.23
C PHE A 72 -4.63 -1.44 7.83
N VAL A 73 -4.96 -0.90 6.66
CA VAL A 73 -6.23 -1.11 5.97
C VAL A 73 -5.92 -1.63 4.57
N HIS A 74 -6.58 -2.69 4.18
CA HIS A 74 -6.44 -3.33 2.87
C HIS A 74 -7.76 -3.28 2.14
N SER A 75 -7.71 -3.09 0.82
CA SER A 75 -8.86 -3.24 -0.05
C SER A 75 -8.40 -3.70 -1.44
N SER A 76 -9.06 -4.68 -1.97
CA SER A 76 -8.78 -5.19 -3.31
C SER A 76 -10.08 -5.26 -4.10
N HIS A 77 -10.14 -4.52 -5.22
CA HIS A 77 -11.30 -4.47 -6.11
C HIS A 77 -12.62 -4.11 -5.39
N CYS A 78 -12.60 -2.99 -4.64
CA CYS A 78 -13.77 -2.44 -3.98
C CYS A 78 -13.98 -0.95 -4.32
N LEU A 79 -12.90 -0.18 -4.51
CA LEU A 79 -12.96 1.26 -4.71
C LEU A 79 -13.71 1.66 -5.99
N GLU A 80 -13.61 0.87 -7.05
CA GLU A 80 -14.29 1.04 -8.33
C GLU A 80 -15.82 0.95 -8.24
N HIS A 81 -16.33 0.33 -7.17
CA HIS A 81 -17.76 0.17 -6.91
C HIS A 81 -18.37 1.29 -6.10
N LEU A 82 -17.57 2.15 -5.46
CA LEU A 82 -18.06 3.25 -4.64
C LEU A 82 -18.72 4.35 -5.48
N VAL A 83 -19.63 5.08 -4.88
CA VAL A 83 -20.25 6.25 -5.51
C VAL A 83 -19.23 7.38 -5.60
N ASP A 84 -18.49 7.60 -4.52
CA ASP A 84 -17.40 8.57 -4.44
C ASP A 84 -16.11 7.90 -3.93
N PRO A 85 -15.16 7.56 -4.83
CA PRO A 85 -13.89 6.95 -4.44
C PRO A 85 -13.02 7.83 -3.55
N LEU A 86 -13.07 9.15 -3.72
CA LEU A 86 -12.29 10.06 -2.90
C LEU A 86 -12.79 10.09 -1.46
N GLU A 87 -14.10 10.16 -1.27
CA GLU A 87 -14.71 10.05 0.07
C GLU A 87 -14.40 8.69 0.70
N GLY A 88 -14.50 7.61 -0.08
CA GLY A 88 -14.09 6.28 0.38
C GLY A 88 -12.66 6.25 0.88
N LEU A 89 -11.70 6.74 0.09
CA LEU A 89 -10.29 6.80 0.48
C LEU A 89 -10.04 7.68 1.72
N ARG A 90 -10.75 8.81 1.86
CA ARG A 90 -10.68 9.65 3.08
C ARG A 90 -11.11 8.87 4.31
N ASN A 91 -12.22 8.16 4.24
CA ASN A 91 -12.73 7.34 5.34
C ASN A 91 -11.82 6.12 5.62
N TRP A 92 -11.26 5.48 4.60
CA TRP A 92 -10.33 4.38 4.78
C TRP A 92 -9.04 4.86 5.48
N LEU A 93 -8.46 5.97 4.99
CA LEU A 93 -7.26 6.56 5.61
C LEU A 93 -7.52 7.09 7.03
N ARG A 94 -8.74 7.59 7.32
CA ARG A 94 -9.16 8.00 8.67
C ARG A 94 -8.97 6.87 9.68
N THR A 95 -9.33 5.65 9.31
CA THR A 95 -9.27 4.48 10.21
C THR A 95 -7.85 3.93 10.42
N VAL A 96 -6.90 4.29 9.56
CA VAL A 96 -5.48 3.94 9.72
C VAL A 96 -4.86 4.77 10.84
N ARG A 97 -4.07 4.16 11.73
CA ARG A 97 -3.29 4.88 12.76
C ARG A 97 -2.16 5.70 12.11
N PRO A 98 -1.67 6.78 12.75
CA PRO A 98 -0.47 7.46 12.31
C PRO A 98 0.72 6.51 12.18
N GLY A 99 1.45 6.58 11.07
CA GLY A 99 2.52 5.65 10.72
C GLY A 99 2.07 4.32 10.09
N GLY A 100 0.76 4.03 10.11
CA GLY A 100 0.18 2.84 9.46
C GLY A 100 -0.03 3.01 7.96
N TYR A 101 -0.60 1.99 7.32
CA TYR A 101 -0.67 1.89 5.87
C TYR A 101 -2.08 1.61 5.36
N LEU A 102 -2.44 2.25 4.25
CA LEU A 102 -3.60 1.91 3.42
C LEU A 102 -3.08 1.27 2.13
N ILE A 103 -3.46 0.02 1.89
CA ILE A 103 -3.06 -0.78 0.73
C ILE A 103 -4.29 -0.99 -0.14
N VAL A 104 -4.27 -0.50 -1.37
CA VAL A 104 -5.42 -0.58 -2.27
C VAL A 104 -5.00 -1.14 -3.61
N THR A 105 -5.78 -2.08 -4.12
CA THR A 105 -5.70 -2.56 -5.50
C THR A 105 -7.00 -2.22 -6.23
N VAL A 106 -6.88 -1.62 -7.41
CA VAL A 106 -8.00 -1.29 -8.31
C VAL A 106 -7.72 -1.83 -9.71
N PRO A 107 -8.74 -2.07 -10.55
CA PRO A 107 -8.53 -2.43 -11.94
C PRO A 107 -7.86 -1.28 -12.71
N ASP A 108 -6.85 -1.61 -13.53
CA ASP A 108 -6.28 -0.67 -14.50
C ASP A 108 -7.20 -0.59 -15.73
N GLU A 109 -7.49 0.61 -16.22
CA GLU A 109 -8.44 0.81 -17.33
C GLU A 109 -8.01 0.13 -18.64
N ASP A 110 -6.71 0.10 -18.93
CA ASP A 110 -6.20 -0.52 -20.16
C ASP A 110 -6.07 -2.03 -20.02
N LEU A 111 -5.70 -2.53 -18.85
CA LEU A 111 -5.48 -3.96 -18.63
C LEU A 111 -6.79 -4.71 -18.34
N TYR A 112 -7.71 -4.11 -17.59
CA TYR A 112 -8.98 -4.74 -17.24
C TYR A 112 -10.08 -4.38 -18.24
N GLU A 113 -10.44 -3.11 -18.36
CA GLU A 113 -11.57 -2.68 -19.20
C GLU A 113 -11.26 -2.73 -20.70
N GLN A 114 -9.99 -2.58 -21.08
CA GLN A 114 -9.48 -2.75 -22.44
C GLN A 114 -10.21 -1.90 -23.47
N GLY A 115 -10.41 -0.61 -23.15
CA GLY A 115 -10.98 0.40 -24.04
C GLY A 115 -12.51 0.46 -24.09
N VAL A 116 -13.22 -0.30 -23.24
CA VAL A 116 -14.70 -0.36 -23.24
C VAL A 116 -15.26 -0.02 -21.85
N PHE A 117 -16.02 1.06 -21.78
CA PHE A 117 -16.75 1.44 -20.56
C PHE A 117 -18.12 2.04 -20.93
N PRO A 118 -19.24 1.71 -20.27
CA PRO A 118 -19.36 0.87 -19.06
C PRO A 118 -18.77 -0.51 -19.22
N SER A 119 -18.26 -1.06 -18.08
CA SER A 119 -17.57 -2.33 -18.07
C SER A 119 -18.44 -3.46 -18.61
N THR A 120 -17.86 -4.30 -19.47
CA THR A 120 -18.52 -5.50 -19.98
C THR A 120 -18.05 -6.76 -19.24
N PHE A 121 -17.01 -6.66 -18.42
CA PHE A 121 -16.50 -7.74 -17.60
C PHE A 121 -17.11 -7.72 -16.19
N ASN A 122 -17.33 -6.51 -15.64
CA ASN A 122 -18.05 -6.34 -14.37
C ASN A 122 -18.96 -5.10 -14.45
N VAL A 123 -20.26 -5.33 -14.59
CA VAL A 123 -21.25 -4.26 -14.77
C VAL A 123 -21.40 -3.32 -13.56
N ASP A 124 -20.91 -3.73 -12.40
CA ASP A 124 -20.98 -2.95 -11.16
C ASP A 124 -19.86 -1.89 -11.04
N HIS A 125 -18.88 -1.88 -11.96
CA HIS A 125 -17.84 -0.86 -12.00
C HIS A 125 -18.43 0.49 -12.35
N LYS A 126 -18.21 1.47 -11.49
CA LYS A 126 -18.62 2.87 -11.68
C LYS A 126 -17.49 3.75 -12.18
N TRP A 127 -16.23 3.33 -11.96
CA TRP A 127 -15.01 4.07 -12.26
C TRP A 127 -13.98 3.20 -12.94
N THR A 128 -13.10 3.86 -13.71
CA THR A 128 -11.88 3.27 -14.25
C THR A 128 -10.67 4.01 -13.69
N PHE A 129 -9.51 3.36 -13.62
CA PHE A 129 -8.32 3.96 -13.01
C PHE A 129 -7.11 3.90 -13.92
N THR A 130 -6.27 4.93 -13.81
CA THR A 130 -4.98 5.03 -14.49
C THR A 130 -3.92 5.65 -13.58
N ILE A 131 -2.64 5.37 -13.84
CA ILE A 131 -1.53 5.98 -13.09
C ILE A 131 -1.05 7.28 -13.76
N PHE A 132 -0.90 7.28 -15.08
CA PHE A 132 -0.10 8.27 -15.79
C PHE A 132 -0.88 9.16 -16.75
N LYS A 133 -2.09 8.78 -17.14
CA LYS A 133 -2.84 9.51 -18.15
C LYS A 133 -3.46 10.78 -17.56
N THR A 134 -3.23 11.89 -18.23
CA THR A 134 -3.95 13.14 -18.00
C THR A 134 -5.23 13.22 -18.85
N ARG A 135 -5.32 12.38 -19.88
CA ARG A 135 -6.48 12.26 -20.76
C ARG A 135 -6.75 10.78 -21.06
N SER A 136 -7.89 10.29 -20.62
CA SER A 136 -8.33 8.92 -20.82
C SER A 136 -9.38 8.80 -21.92
N TRP A 137 -9.52 7.60 -22.47
CA TRP A 137 -10.64 7.20 -23.32
C TRP A 137 -11.95 7.03 -22.54
N SER A 138 -11.86 6.72 -21.23
CA SER A 138 -13.02 6.61 -20.34
C SER A 138 -13.39 7.97 -19.76
N LYS A 139 -14.68 8.33 -19.81
CA LYS A 139 -15.21 9.53 -19.14
C LYS A 139 -15.30 9.39 -17.62
N ARG A 140 -15.12 8.20 -17.10
CA ARG A 140 -15.14 7.85 -15.67
C ARG A 140 -13.75 7.46 -15.15
N SER A 141 -12.71 7.88 -15.85
CA SER A 141 -11.33 7.61 -15.46
C SER A 141 -10.86 8.52 -14.33
N LEU A 142 -10.20 7.94 -13.35
CA LEU A 142 -9.53 8.64 -12.25
C LEU A 142 -8.03 8.34 -12.31
N ASN A 143 -7.22 9.41 -12.29
CA ASN A 143 -5.78 9.26 -12.11
C ASN A 143 -5.49 9.02 -10.61
N VAL A 144 -4.86 7.89 -10.28
CA VAL A 144 -4.61 7.47 -8.90
C VAL A 144 -3.73 8.48 -8.16
N VAL A 145 -2.73 9.07 -8.84
CA VAL A 145 -1.84 10.06 -8.22
C VAL A 145 -2.62 11.33 -7.84
N ASP A 146 -3.47 11.81 -8.74
CA ASP A 146 -4.28 12.99 -8.47
C ASP A 146 -5.31 12.72 -7.37
N LEU A 147 -5.94 11.54 -7.38
CA LEU A 147 -6.87 11.12 -6.34
C LEU A 147 -6.21 11.09 -4.95
N ILE A 148 -4.96 10.60 -4.86
CA ILE A 148 -4.22 10.56 -3.59
C ILE A 148 -3.80 11.97 -3.14
N ARG A 149 -3.46 12.87 -4.06
CA ARG A 149 -3.15 14.27 -3.72
C ARG A 149 -4.30 14.98 -3.03
N GLU A 150 -5.54 14.67 -3.41
CA GLU A 150 -6.75 15.22 -2.79
C GLU A 150 -6.96 14.75 -1.33
N LEU A 151 -6.23 13.73 -0.86
CA LEU A 151 -6.22 13.31 0.55
C LEU A 151 -5.38 14.23 1.44
N GLY A 152 -4.58 15.12 0.84
CA GLY A 152 -3.75 16.07 1.55
C GLY A 152 -2.41 15.53 2.04
N GLU A 153 -1.67 16.35 2.78
CA GLU A 153 -0.28 16.08 3.17
C GLU A 153 -0.07 14.90 4.13
N SER A 154 -1.13 14.42 4.77
CA SER A 154 -1.07 13.21 5.61
C SER A 154 -0.96 11.92 4.81
N ALA A 155 -1.23 11.95 3.51
CA ALA A 155 -1.22 10.79 2.62
C ALA A 155 0.12 10.73 1.84
N GLU A 156 1.05 9.89 2.31
CA GLU A 156 2.34 9.68 1.65
C GLU A 156 2.27 8.45 0.75
N ILE A 157 2.43 8.63 -0.56
CA ILE A 157 2.57 7.49 -1.48
C ILE A 157 3.93 6.83 -1.23
N VAL A 158 3.92 5.56 -0.81
CA VAL A 158 5.16 4.79 -0.60
C VAL A 158 5.35 3.68 -1.64
N ARG A 159 4.29 3.34 -2.37
CA ARG A 159 4.31 2.42 -3.51
C ARG A 159 3.21 2.79 -4.49
N LEU A 160 3.49 2.64 -5.77
CA LEU A 160 2.52 2.72 -6.86
C LEU A 160 3.01 1.83 -8.00
N GLU A 161 2.21 0.85 -8.40
CA GLU A 161 2.61 -0.15 -9.38
C GLU A 161 1.44 -0.58 -10.26
N GLN A 162 1.69 -0.69 -11.57
CA GLN A 162 0.77 -1.36 -12.49
C GLN A 162 1.04 -2.87 -12.51
N LEU A 163 0.04 -3.66 -12.24
CA LEU A 163 0.12 -5.11 -12.12
C LEU A 163 -0.08 -5.78 -13.48
N SER A 164 0.94 -5.70 -14.32
CA SER A 164 0.92 -6.19 -15.71
C SER A 164 1.84 -7.38 -15.98
N SER A 165 2.55 -7.89 -14.97
CA SER A 165 3.60 -8.93 -15.16
C SER A 165 3.11 -10.23 -15.80
N THR A 166 1.83 -10.56 -15.62
CA THR A 166 1.20 -11.75 -16.20
C THR A 166 0.23 -11.43 -17.36
N TYR A 167 0.13 -10.14 -17.73
CA TYR A 167 -0.76 -9.70 -18.80
C TYR A 167 -0.21 -10.07 -20.18
N ARG A 168 -1.08 -10.56 -21.05
CA ARG A 168 -0.75 -10.97 -22.43
C ARG A 168 -1.30 -9.92 -23.40
N PHE A 169 -0.42 -9.07 -23.91
CA PHE A 169 -0.76 -7.95 -24.79
C PHE A 169 -1.20 -8.36 -26.19
N ASP A 170 -0.76 -9.53 -26.67
CA ASP A 170 -1.01 -9.99 -28.03
C ASP A 170 -2.34 -10.75 -28.21
N LEU A 171 -3.11 -10.89 -27.14
CA LEU A 171 -4.37 -11.61 -27.20
C LEU A 171 -5.56 -10.69 -27.53
N PRO A 172 -6.60 -11.23 -28.19
CA PRO A 172 -7.88 -10.51 -28.33
C PRO A 172 -8.42 -10.08 -26.97
N ARG A 173 -9.28 -9.08 -26.98
CA ARG A 173 -9.94 -8.58 -25.76
C ARG A 173 -10.69 -9.67 -25.03
N TYR A 174 -10.30 -9.95 -23.81
CA TYR A 174 -11.01 -10.84 -22.86
C TYR A 174 -10.58 -10.53 -21.42
N ASP A 175 -11.38 -10.93 -20.45
CA ASP A 175 -11.06 -10.76 -19.03
C ASP A 175 -9.92 -11.71 -18.59
N GLN A 176 -8.71 -11.20 -18.53
CA GLN A 176 -7.54 -11.98 -18.14
C GLN A 176 -7.48 -12.24 -16.61
N THR A 177 -8.33 -11.58 -15.82
CA THR A 177 -8.46 -11.89 -14.39
C THR A 177 -9.16 -13.21 -14.11
N LEU A 178 -9.76 -13.83 -15.12
CA LEU A 178 -10.27 -15.22 -15.03
C LEU A 178 -9.17 -16.25 -14.89
N THR A 179 -7.92 -15.88 -15.19
CA THR A 179 -6.76 -16.74 -14.92
C THR A 179 -6.35 -16.64 -13.44
N PRO A 180 -5.73 -17.69 -12.87
CA PRO A 180 -5.34 -17.70 -11.46
C PRO A 180 -4.19 -16.72 -11.11
N VAL A 181 -3.58 -16.08 -12.09
CA VAL A 181 -2.39 -15.21 -11.95
C VAL A 181 -2.58 -13.81 -12.51
N GLY A 182 -3.66 -13.55 -13.25
CA GLY A 182 -3.90 -12.24 -13.87
C GLY A 182 -4.46 -11.24 -12.85
N GLU A 183 -3.71 -10.21 -12.53
CA GLU A 183 -4.17 -9.14 -11.61
C GLU A 183 -4.78 -7.96 -12.37
N CYS A 184 -4.24 -7.55 -13.53
CA CYS A 184 -4.76 -6.51 -14.44
C CYS A 184 -5.12 -5.18 -13.74
N GLY A 185 -4.37 -4.78 -12.76
CA GLY A 185 -4.73 -3.70 -11.85
C GLY A 185 -3.61 -2.70 -11.57
N ILE A 186 -3.91 -1.81 -10.66
CA ILE A 186 -2.98 -0.87 -10.04
C ILE A 186 -2.99 -1.11 -8.55
N GLU A 187 -1.81 -1.37 -7.96
CA GLU A 187 -1.66 -1.40 -6.50
C GLU A 187 -0.96 -0.12 -6.04
N PHE A 188 -1.53 0.51 -5.02
CA PHE A 188 -0.89 1.63 -4.36
C PHE A 188 -0.92 1.46 -2.84
N VAL A 189 0.13 1.97 -2.21
CA VAL A 189 0.26 1.96 -0.75
C VAL A 189 0.48 3.38 -0.27
N ILE A 190 -0.38 3.82 0.63
CA ILE A 190 -0.33 5.13 1.28
C ILE A 190 0.08 4.90 2.73
N ARG A 191 1.12 5.59 3.17
CA ARG A 191 1.42 5.71 4.60
C ARG A 191 0.71 6.92 5.17
N LYS A 192 -0.01 6.75 6.27
CA LYS A 192 -0.57 7.88 7.01
C LYS A 192 0.53 8.54 7.83
N ARG A 193 0.93 9.76 7.43
CA ARG A 193 1.97 10.51 8.13
C ARG A 193 1.49 10.94 9.52
N PRO A 194 2.31 10.80 10.58
CA PRO A 194 2.06 11.46 11.86
C PRO A 194 2.00 12.98 11.73
N GLU A 195 1.21 13.64 12.56
CA GLU A 195 1.07 15.11 12.55
C GLU A 195 2.42 15.84 12.70
N ALA A 196 3.31 15.31 13.54
CA ALA A 196 4.65 15.86 13.72
C ALA A 196 5.49 15.84 12.43
N GLU A 197 5.36 14.81 11.60
CA GLU A 197 6.03 14.74 10.30
C GLU A 197 5.43 15.72 9.30
N VAL A 198 4.10 15.89 9.33
CA VAL A 198 3.41 16.87 8.47
C VAL A 198 3.84 18.28 8.85
N ALA A 199 3.81 18.61 10.14
CA ALA A 199 4.21 19.92 10.64
C ALA A 199 5.69 20.25 10.37
N ALA A 200 6.57 19.23 10.41
CA ALA A 200 7.99 19.40 10.12
C ALA A 200 8.33 19.42 8.61
N GLY A 201 7.35 19.17 7.73
CA GLY A 201 7.57 19.07 6.29
C GLY A 201 8.42 17.86 5.86
N GLY A 202 8.64 16.87 6.75
CA GLY A 202 9.47 15.71 6.43
C GLY A 202 9.42 14.61 7.47
N ARG A 203 9.91 13.41 7.07
CA ARG A 203 9.92 12.20 7.91
C ARG A 203 11.05 12.18 8.94
N TRP A 204 12.15 12.82 8.63
CA TRP A 204 13.41 12.73 9.39
C TRP A 204 13.44 13.76 10.53
N LEU A 205 12.65 13.49 11.55
CA LEU A 205 12.74 14.25 12.79
C LEU A 205 14.03 13.81 13.51
N ARG A 206 14.79 14.80 13.99
CA ARG A 206 15.99 14.48 14.78
C ARG A 206 15.56 13.78 16.06
N PRO A 207 16.05 12.57 16.34
CA PRO A 207 15.75 11.92 17.61
C PRO A 207 16.31 12.78 18.75
N THR A 208 15.50 12.98 19.79
CA THR A 208 15.91 13.68 21.01
C THR A 208 16.74 12.78 21.91
N GLU A 209 16.64 11.47 21.74
CA GLU A 209 17.36 10.47 22.55
C GLU A 209 18.43 9.77 21.72
N GLN A 210 19.54 9.46 22.38
CA GLN A 210 20.59 8.65 21.78
C GLN A 210 20.08 7.20 21.59
N PRO A 211 20.46 6.53 20.50
CA PRO A 211 20.14 5.13 20.34
C PRO A 211 20.62 4.28 21.51
N GLU A 212 19.97 3.17 21.78
CA GLU A 212 20.40 2.21 22.78
C GLU A 212 21.85 1.77 22.55
N ARG A 213 22.54 1.38 23.64
CA ARG A 213 23.95 1.02 23.60
C ARG A 213 24.28 -0.02 22.52
N GLU A 214 23.48 -1.06 22.40
CA GLU A 214 23.67 -2.13 21.42
C GLU A 214 23.57 -1.58 19.98
N MET A 215 22.60 -0.73 19.71
CA MET A 215 22.44 -0.08 18.41
C MET A 215 23.65 0.82 18.10
N ARG A 216 24.15 1.60 19.08
CA ARG A 216 25.34 2.45 18.89
C ARG A 216 26.58 1.62 18.56
N ILE A 217 26.79 0.51 19.29
CA ILE A 217 27.93 -0.39 19.03
C ILE A 217 27.85 -0.92 17.59
N HIS A 218 26.69 -1.40 17.17
CA HIS A 218 26.47 -1.89 15.81
C HIS A 218 26.77 -0.84 14.75
N LEU A 219 26.25 0.38 14.92
CA LEU A 219 26.49 1.47 13.97
C LEU A 219 27.94 1.93 13.95
N ASN A 220 28.63 1.94 15.10
CA ASN A 220 30.05 2.28 15.16
C ASN A 220 30.91 1.19 14.51
N GLN A 221 30.61 -0.09 14.68
CA GLN A 221 31.26 -1.17 13.96
C GLN A 221 31.12 -1.02 12.46
N TYR A 222 29.91 -0.73 11.98
CA TYR A 222 29.67 -0.48 10.55
C TYR A 222 30.49 0.69 10.02
N ARG A 223 30.59 1.80 10.78
CA ARG A 223 31.43 2.95 10.41
C ARG A 223 32.90 2.58 10.35
N ASN A 224 33.39 1.83 11.33
CA ASN A 224 34.79 1.38 11.36
C ASN A 224 35.11 0.49 10.16
N ASP A 225 34.23 -0.44 9.80
CA ASP A 225 34.42 -1.32 8.65
C ASP A 225 34.39 -0.53 7.33
N LEU A 226 33.46 0.41 7.19
CA LEU A 226 33.39 1.28 6.03
C LEU A 226 34.65 2.17 5.88
N GLN A 227 35.16 2.67 7.00
CA GLN A 227 36.42 3.46 6.98
C GLN A 227 37.61 2.62 6.58
N LYS A 228 37.75 1.40 7.11
CA LYS A 228 38.81 0.47 6.70
C LYS A 228 38.80 0.17 5.21
N LEU A 229 37.59 0.02 4.63
CA LEU A 229 37.43 -0.19 3.19
C LEU A 229 37.81 1.04 2.36
N LYS A 230 37.57 2.25 2.87
CA LYS A 230 37.88 3.51 2.16
C LYS A 230 39.32 3.99 2.36
N GLN A 231 39.95 3.65 3.47
CA GLN A 231 41.23 4.18 3.92
C GLN A 231 42.27 3.06 4.09
N SER A 232 42.70 2.49 3.01
CA SER A 232 43.89 1.64 3.11
C SER A 232 45.16 2.39 3.53
N ASN A 233 45.17 3.73 3.64
CA ASN A 233 46.39 4.51 3.82
C ASN A 233 46.35 5.81 4.63
N GLU A 234 45.25 6.21 5.27
CA GLU A 234 45.23 7.45 6.05
C GLU A 234 44.83 7.17 7.50
N GLY A 235 45.77 7.40 8.42
CA GLY A 235 45.68 7.05 9.83
C GLY A 235 44.66 7.77 10.69
N MET A 236 43.38 7.64 10.36
CA MET A 236 42.30 8.09 11.22
C MET A 236 41.97 7.00 12.24
N PRO A 237 41.95 7.30 13.55
CA PRO A 237 41.60 6.30 14.55
C PRO A 237 40.16 5.81 14.36
N PRO A 238 39.87 4.51 14.56
CA PRO A 238 38.54 3.98 14.47
C PRO A 238 37.62 4.60 15.54
N PHE A 239 36.32 4.66 15.25
CA PHE A 239 35.32 5.00 16.27
C PHE A 239 35.37 3.97 17.39
N THR A 240 35.27 4.41 18.63
CA THR A 240 35.11 3.49 19.74
C THR A 240 33.66 3.01 19.77
N ASP A 241 33.47 1.74 20.13
CA ASP A 241 32.16 1.07 20.04
C ASP A 241 31.04 1.72 20.88
N ASP A 242 31.39 2.49 21.89
CA ASP A 242 30.44 3.11 22.83
C ASP A 242 30.33 4.64 22.70
N LYS A 243 30.89 5.24 21.65
CA LYS A 243 30.74 6.69 21.43
C LYS A 243 29.35 7.06 20.92
N PRO A 244 28.82 8.24 21.29
CA PRO A 244 27.62 8.80 20.68
C PRO A 244 27.78 8.94 19.15
N LEU A 245 26.67 8.77 18.44
CA LEU A 245 26.58 8.92 16.98
C LEU A 245 26.71 10.39 16.54
#